data_6e00778117f32927da4ebf7b066b2d7d
#
_entry.id   6e00778117f32927da4ebf7b066b2d7d
#
_cell.length_a   1.000
_cell.length_b   1.000
_cell.length_c   1.000
_cell.angle_alpha   90.00
_cell.angle_beta   90.00
_cell.angle_gamma   90.00
#
_symmetry.space_group_name_H-M   'P 1'
#
loop_
_entity.id
_entity.type
_entity.pdbx_description
1 polymer ?
#
loop_
_entity_poly.entity_id
_entity_poly.type
_entity_poly.pdbx_seq_one_letter_code
_entity_poly.pdbx_strand_id
1 'polypeptide(L)'
;MDVPIGFGTDTEEPYLSRRQNWITQLQRHALMQPDATALRFAGRTITWAGLADRVDSLAGALHRRGVGVGDRVMILMLNRPEFIEATLAANRLGAIAVPVNFRLTPPELAYLVDNCGAAVLITEPLLAPIAAAVRDVTAVLSTVIVADAPTGAGGVLGYEDLIAEDGHPAPVADIPADSPALIMYTSGTTGNPKGAVLTHANIAGQALTAIYSAGSDVTGDVGFIGVPLFHIAGIGGMFPAVTLGTPTVIHPVGGFDAGELLDVLAAEKVTGLFLVPAQWQAVCAAQQAAPRDLRLRRLSWGAAPASDTLLRQMAQTFGDVTILAAFGQTEMSPVTAMLAGEDATRKLGSVGKVVATVAARIVDEHMRDVPIGEVGEIVYRAPTLMAGYWNNPRATAEAFAGGWFHSGDLVRSDAEGYIWVVDRKKDMIISGGENIYCAEVENVLAAHPGIVEVAVIGRADPTWGEVPVAVAAISVAELRLEDLNELLGERLARYKHPKALEIVDSLPRNPAGKVLKNQLRELFAATPKTSAGD
;
A
#
# COMPACT_ATOMS: atom_id res chain seq x y z
N MET A 1 -39.62 -7.25 29.02
CA MET A 1 -39.66 -5.78 29.11
C MET A 1 -39.22 -5.25 27.76
N ASP A 2 -40.21 -5.05 26.87
CA ASP A 2 -39.92 -4.39 25.59
C ASP A 2 -39.66 -2.92 25.89
N VAL A 3 -38.44 -2.50 25.74
CA VAL A 3 -38.09 -1.08 25.70
C VAL A 3 -38.49 -0.60 24.32
N PRO A 4 -39.55 0.23 24.19
CA PRO A 4 -39.87 0.80 22.92
C PRO A 4 -38.75 1.79 22.57
N ILE A 5 -37.88 1.40 21.65
CA ILE A 5 -36.98 2.34 21.03
C ILE A 5 -37.84 3.17 20.06
N GLY A 6 -38.50 4.18 20.61
CA GLY A 6 -39.28 5.15 19.86
C GLY A 6 -38.34 6.06 19.09
N PHE A 7 -38.01 5.69 17.88
CA PHE A 7 -37.48 6.61 16.90
C PHE A 7 -38.68 7.19 16.15
N GLY A 8 -38.75 8.52 16.09
CA GLY A 8 -39.79 9.21 15.35
C GLY A 8 -39.88 8.70 13.92
N THR A 9 -41.11 8.57 13.46
CA THR A 9 -41.51 7.92 12.20
C THR A 9 -41.21 8.76 10.94
N ASP A 10 -40.55 9.92 11.06
CA ASP A 10 -40.45 10.90 9.96
C ASP A 10 -39.04 11.04 9.33
N THR A 11 -38.07 10.21 9.70
CA THR A 11 -36.76 10.21 9.04
C THR A 11 -36.32 8.79 8.73
N GLU A 12 -36.08 8.51 7.47
CA GLU A 12 -35.44 7.27 6.99
C GLU A 12 -33.97 7.13 7.47
N GLU A 13 -33.46 8.10 8.24
CA GLU A 13 -32.07 8.22 8.65
C GLU A 13 -31.60 7.49 9.94
N PRO A 14 -32.46 6.97 10.86
CA PRO A 14 -31.97 6.41 12.13
C PRO A 14 -31.01 5.22 11.99
N TYR A 15 -31.08 4.50 10.87
CA TYR A 15 -30.23 3.33 10.62
C TYR A 15 -28.83 3.73 10.11
N LEU A 16 -28.72 4.84 9.40
CA LEU A 16 -27.46 5.30 8.79
C LEU A 16 -26.47 5.77 9.85
N SER A 17 -26.95 6.41 10.90
CA SER A 17 -26.13 6.86 12.03
C SER A 17 -25.48 5.72 12.83
N ARG A 18 -25.93 4.48 12.64
CA ARG A 18 -25.37 3.28 13.27
C ARG A 18 -24.32 2.58 12.42
N ARG A 19 -24.17 2.96 11.15
CA ARG A 19 -23.16 2.38 10.27
C ARG A 19 -21.77 2.85 10.67
N GLN A 20 -20.86 1.92 10.91
CA GLN A 20 -19.45 2.21 11.18
C GLN A 20 -18.67 2.16 9.87
N ASN A 21 -18.84 3.17 9.02
CA ASN A 21 -18.02 3.37 7.85
C ASN A 21 -17.42 4.78 7.87
N TRP A 22 -16.43 5.02 7.04
CA TRP A 22 -15.73 6.31 7.06
C TRP A 22 -16.59 7.49 6.56
N ILE A 23 -17.69 7.25 5.86
CA ILE A 23 -18.63 8.30 5.48
C ILE A 23 -19.39 8.81 6.71
N THR A 24 -19.89 7.90 7.55
CA THR A 24 -20.54 8.31 8.81
C THR A 24 -19.55 8.96 9.77
N GLN A 25 -18.28 8.59 9.75
CA GLN A 25 -17.25 9.27 10.53
C GLN A 25 -16.98 10.67 9.99
N LEU A 26 -16.90 10.87 8.67
CA LEU A 26 -16.80 12.19 8.04
C LEU A 26 -17.96 13.09 8.50
N GLN A 27 -19.21 12.61 8.37
CA GLN A 27 -20.40 13.36 8.79
C GLN A 27 -20.40 13.68 10.29
N ARG A 28 -19.97 12.71 11.12
CA ARG A 28 -19.82 12.93 12.56
C ARG A 28 -18.83 14.06 12.85
N HIS A 29 -17.68 14.12 12.18
CA HIS A 29 -16.71 15.17 12.39
C HIS A 29 -17.19 16.53 11.85
N ALA A 30 -17.88 16.55 10.71
CA ALA A 30 -18.51 17.76 10.19
C ALA A 30 -19.57 18.34 11.15
N LEU A 31 -20.28 17.48 11.90
CA LEU A 31 -21.23 17.88 12.92
C LEU A 31 -20.57 18.31 14.24
N MET A 32 -19.62 17.52 14.73
CA MET A 32 -19.08 17.67 16.10
C MET A 32 -17.92 18.67 16.18
N GLN A 33 -17.19 18.86 15.08
CA GLN A 33 -16.00 19.73 15.01
C GLN A 33 -15.86 20.36 13.60
N PRO A 34 -16.88 21.11 13.12
CA PRO A 34 -16.98 21.57 11.73
C PRO A 34 -15.76 22.38 11.28
N ASP A 35 -15.26 23.26 12.14
CA ASP A 35 -14.16 24.18 11.84
C ASP A 35 -12.76 23.58 12.08
N ALA A 36 -12.69 22.37 12.65
CA ALA A 36 -11.42 21.70 12.84
C ALA A 36 -10.84 21.23 11.50
N THR A 37 -9.52 21.24 11.41
CA THR A 37 -8.79 20.83 10.22
C THR A 37 -9.00 19.33 9.94
N ALA A 38 -9.43 19.01 8.74
CA ALA A 38 -9.44 17.64 8.20
C ALA A 38 -8.18 17.35 7.39
N LEU A 39 -7.91 18.20 6.38
CA LEU A 39 -6.79 18.02 5.46
C LEU A 39 -5.97 19.30 5.30
N ARG A 40 -4.65 19.14 5.09
CA ARG A 40 -3.75 20.20 4.66
C ARG A 40 -2.99 19.76 3.43
N PHE A 41 -2.85 20.67 2.46
CA PHE A 41 -2.16 20.39 1.20
C PHE A 41 -1.64 21.68 0.57
N ALA A 42 -0.34 21.78 0.34
CA ALA A 42 0.28 22.91 -0.35
C ALA A 42 -0.19 24.29 0.16
N GLY A 43 -0.24 24.49 1.48
CA GLY A 43 -0.70 25.71 2.13
C GLY A 43 -2.23 25.88 2.20
N ARG A 44 -3.02 25.00 1.59
CA ARG A 44 -4.49 24.98 1.73
C ARG A 44 -4.88 24.19 2.98
N THR A 45 -5.89 24.67 3.69
CA THR A 45 -6.52 23.95 4.81
C THR A 45 -7.97 23.68 4.47
N ILE A 46 -8.41 22.44 4.64
CA ILE A 46 -9.78 22.00 4.45
C ILE A 46 -10.30 21.55 5.83
N THR A 47 -11.41 22.13 6.26
CA THR A 47 -12.09 21.76 7.51
C THR A 47 -12.95 20.51 7.33
N TRP A 48 -13.39 19.90 8.44
CA TRP A 48 -14.30 18.75 8.36
C TRP A 48 -15.62 19.09 7.70
N ALA A 49 -16.20 20.27 7.98
CA ALA A 49 -17.40 20.72 7.27
C ALA A 49 -17.11 20.93 5.79
N GLY A 50 -16.04 21.62 5.45
CA GLY A 50 -15.65 21.85 4.05
C GLY A 50 -15.39 20.56 3.28
N LEU A 51 -14.77 19.55 3.90
CA LEU A 51 -14.58 18.24 3.28
C LEU A 51 -15.92 17.52 3.05
N ALA A 52 -16.81 17.53 4.04
CA ALA A 52 -18.13 16.91 3.92
C ALA A 52 -18.99 17.57 2.82
N ASP A 53 -19.00 18.90 2.77
CA ASP A 53 -19.75 19.66 1.75
C ASP A 53 -19.26 19.34 0.34
N ARG A 54 -17.95 19.28 0.13
CA ARG A 54 -17.36 18.95 -1.18
C ARG A 54 -17.64 17.50 -1.57
N VAL A 55 -17.56 16.56 -0.62
CA VAL A 55 -17.92 15.14 -0.82
C VAL A 55 -19.40 15.00 -1.20
N ASP A 56 -20.31 15.69 -0.51
CA ASP A 56 -21.74 15.63 -0.80
C ASP A 56 -22.08 16.30 -2.14
N SER A 57 -21.44 17.42 -2.49
CA SER A 57 -21.59 18.09 -3.79
C SER A 57 -21.13 17.20 -4.94
N LEU A 58 -19.94 16.60 -4.82
CA LEU A 58 -19.41 15.69 -5.83
C LEU A 58 -20.29 14.43 -5.96
N ALA A 59 -20.72 13.85 -4.84
CA ALA A 59 -21.63 12.71 -4.84
C ALA A 59 -22.95 13.06 -5.57
N GLY A 60 -23.54 14.23 -5.31
CA GLY A 60 -24.72 14.72 -6.03
C GLY A 60 -24.48 14.84 -7.54
N ALA A 61 -23.35 15.40 -7.94
CA ALA A 61 -22.98 15.54 -9.36
C ALA A 61 -22.76 14.18 -10.05
N LEU A 62 -22.12 13.24 -9.37
CA LEU A 62 -21.93 11.86 -9.85
C LEU A 62 -23.27 11.12 -9.97
N HIS A 63 -24.15 11.25 -8.97
CA HIS A 63 -25.48 10.65 -8.98
C HIS A 63 -26.32 11.13 -10.16
N ARG A 64 -26.32 12.43 -10.45
CA ARG A 64 -27.02 12.99 -11.62
C ARG A 64 -26.49 12.44 -12.95
N ARG A 65 -25.29 11.90 -12.97
CA ARG A 65 -24.65 11.22 -14.12
C ARG A 65 -24.79 9.70 -14.10
N GLY A 66 -25.68 9.19 -13.23
CA GLY A 66 -26.08 7.79 -13.18
C GLY A 66 -25.16 6.92 -12.31
N VAL A 67 -24.26 7.50 -11.50
CA VAL A 67 -23.46 6.71 -10.55
C VAL A 67 -24.32 6.37 -9.34
N GLY A 68 -24.38 5.10 -8.99
CA GLY A 68 -25.13 4.57 -7.87
C GLY A 68 -24.45 3.39 -7.19
N VAL A 69 -25.22 2.67 -6.38
CA VAL A 69 -24.75 1.52 -5.60
C VAL A 69 -24.10 0.47 -6.50
N GLY A 70 -22.89 0.07 -6.15
CA GLY A 70 -22.13 -0.96 -6.86
C GLY A 70 -21.44 -0.49 -8.15
N ASP A 71 -21.62 0.76 -8.60
CA ASP A 71 -20.85 1.32 -9.70
C ASP A 71 -19.40 1.57 -9.29
N ARG A 72 -18.50 1.67 -10.27
CA ARG A 72 -17.07 1.91 -10.03
C ARG A 72 -16.69 3.30 -10.52
N VAL A 73 -16.02 4.03 -9.64
CA VAL A 73 -15.43 5.34 -9.93
C VAL A 73 -13.91 5.19 -9.86
N MET A 74 -13.24 5.25 -11.01
CA MET A 74 -11.80 5.13 -11.09
C MET A 74 -11.14 6.47 -10.75
N ILE A 75 -10.04 6.42 -9.98
CA ILE A 75 -9.30 7.60 -9.53
C ILE A 75 -7.85 7.47 -9.98
N LEU A 76 -7.47 8.31 -10.95
CA LEU A 76 -6.13 8.40 -11.54
C LEU A 76 -5.53 9.77 -11.19
N MET A 77 -4.96 9.90 -10.01
CA MET A 77 -4.40 11.15 -9.48
C MET A 77 -3.12 10.92 -8.69
N LEU A 78 -2.31 11.95 -8.59
CA LEU A 78 -1.26 12.07 -7.58
C LEU A 78 -1.90 12.31 -6.18
N ASN A 79 -1.05 12.48 -5.16
CA ASN A 79 -1.54 12.82 -3.83
C ASN A 79 -2.08 14.25 -3.79
N ARG A 80 -3.39 14.36 -3.56
CA ARG A 80 -4.10 15.64 -3.41
C ARG A 80 -5.44 15.43 -2.69
N PRO A 81 -6.05 16.47 -2.12
CA PRO A 81 -7.33 16.36 -1.40
C PRO A 81 -8.45 15.78 -2.26
N GLU A 82 -8.50 16.14 -3.53
CA GLU A 82 -9.53 15.68 -4.48
C GLU A 82 -9.53 14.17 -4.68
N PHE A 83 -8.39 13.49 -4.44
CA PHE A 83 -8.32 12.03 -4.39
C PHE A 83 -9.17 11.46 -3.24
N ILE A 84 -9.08 12.06 -2.06
CA ILE A 84 -9.86 11.66 -0.88
C ILE A 84 -11.33 12.04 -1.05
N GLU A 85 -11.61 13.23 -1.54
CA GLU A 85 -12.98 13.68 -1.86
C GLU A 85 -13.67 12.73 -2.84
N ALA A 86 -13.00 12.37 -3.95
CA ALA A 86 -13.53 11.45 -4.96
C ALA A 86 -13.78 10.05 -4.38
N THR A 87 -12.86 9.55 -3.55
CA THR A 87 -13.01 8.25 -2.89
C THR A 87 -14.23 8.25 -1.96
N LEU A 88 -14.35 9.27 -1.13
CA LEU A 88 -15.47 9.40 -0.19
C LEU A 88 -16.79 9.67 -0.90
N ALA A 89 -16.80 10.47 -1.98
CA ALA A 89 -18.00 10.75 -2.77
C ALA A 89 -18.55 9.49 -3.47
N ALA A 90 -17.67 8.66 -4.04
CA ALA A 90 -18.06 7.35 -4.57
C ALA A 90 -18.70 6.49 -3.48
N ASN A 91 -18.04 6.36 -2.34
CA ASN A 91 -18.56 5.56 -1.22
C ASN A 91 -19.84 6.15 -0.61
N ARG A 92 -20.04 7.47 -0.66
CA ARG A 92 -21.27 8.13 -0.22
C ARG A 92 -22.51 7.68 -1.02
N LEU A 93 -22.31 7.28 -2.28
CA LEU A 93 -23.32 6.72 -3.17
C LEU A 93 -23.46 5.19 -3.07
N GLY A 94 -22.65 4.52 -2.27
CA GLY A 94 -22.51 3.06 -2.29
C GLY A 94 -21.77 2.56 -3.54
N ALA A 95 -21.16 3.45 -4.30
CA ALA A 95 -20.27 3.11 -5.39
C ALA A 95 -18.87 2.75 -4.86
N ILE A 96 -18.11 2.04 -5.66
CA ILE A 96 -16.80 1.50 -5.31
C ILE A 96 -15.73 2.41 -5.88
N ALA A 97 -14.86 2.97 -5.05
CA ALA A 97 -13.70 3.70 -5.54
C ALA A 97 -12.61 2.74 -6.01
N VAL A 98 -12.00 3.06 -7.15
CA VAL A 98 -10.95 2.26 -7.77
C VAL A 98 -9.68 3.12 -7.92
N PRO A 99 -8.89 3.25 -6.85
CA PRO A 99 -7.60 3.94 -6.92
C PRO A 99 -6.64 3.20 -7.85
N VAL A 100 -6.04 3.91 -8.80
CA VAL A 100 -5.10 3.30 -9.74
C VAL A 100 -3.77 4.01 -9.80
N ASN A 101 -2.75 3.25 -10.12
CA ASN A 101 -1.39 3.75 -10.22
C ASN A 101 -1.25 4.75 -11.39
N PHE A 102 -0.83 5.97 -11.09
CA PHE A 102 -0.64 7.03 -12.06
C PHE A 102 0.53 6.80 -13.05
N ARG A 103 1.34 5.76 -12.84
CA ARG A 103 2.45 5.38 -13.74
C ARG A 103 2.08 4.32 -14.76
N LEU A 104 0.82 3.86 -14.75
CA LEU A 104 0.35 2.89 -15.73
C LEU A 104 0.34 3.50 -17.14
N THR A 105 0.70 2.68 -18.09
CA THR A 105 0.54 3.01 -19.52
C THR A 105 -0.93 2.97 -19.93
N PRO A 106 -1.33 3.63 -21.02
CA PRO A 106 -2.72 3.58 -21.49
C PRO A 106 -3.28 2.17 -21.70
N PRO A 107 -2.55 1.18 -22.27
CA PRO A 107 -3.05 -0.19 -22.38
C PRO A 107 -3.27 -0.88 -21.04
N GLU A 108 -2.39 -0.68 -20.06
CA GLU A 108 -2.55 -1.24 -18.71
C GLU A 108 -3.78 -0.64 -18.01
N LEU A 109 -3.96 0.68 -18.13
CA LEU A 109 -5.12 1.35 -17.54
C LEU A 109 -6.43 0.93 -18.23
N ALA A 110 -6.43 0.77 -19.56
CA ALA A 110 -7.57 0.29 -20.32
C ALA A 110 -8.01 -1.11 -19.84
N TYR A 111 -7.05 -2.00 -19.60
CA TYR A 111 -7.35 -3.30 -19.00
C TYR A 111 -8.06 -3.17 -17.64
N LEU A 112 -7.62 -2.26 -16.77
CA LEU A 112 -8.26 -2.06 -15.46
C LEU A 112 -9.68 -1.49 -15.60
N VAL A 113 -9.89 -0.52 -16.52
CA VAL A 113 -11.20 0.05 -16.82
C VAL A 113 -12.18 -1.05 -17.27
N ASP A 114 -11.77 -1.87 -18.23
CA ASP A 114 -12.61 -2.96 -18.75
C ASP A 114 -12.85 -4.03 -17.69
N ASN A 115 -11.83 -4.41 -16.93
CA ASN A 115 -11.93 -5.44 -15.88
C ASN A 115 -12.88 -5.04 -14.75
N CYS A 116 -12.79 -3.80 -14.25
CA CYS A 116 -13.71 -3.34 -13.21
C CYS A 116 -15.02 -2.78 -13.76
N GLY A 117 -15.07 -2.42 -15.04
CA GLY A 117 -16.25 -1.82 -15.65
C GLY A 117 -16.48 -0.38 -15.17
N ALA A 118 -15.43 0.43 -15.01
CA ALA A 118 -15.55 1.81 -14.55
C ALA A 118 -16.03 2.73 -15.68
N ALA A 119 -17.23 3.27 -15.55
CA ALA A 119 -17.79 4.23 -16.50
C ALA A 119 -17.31 5.68 -16.26
N VAL A 120 -16.83 5.97 -15.05
CA VAL A 120 -16.33 7.28 -14.63
C VAL A 120 -14.87 7.18 -14.22
N LEU A 121 -14.04 8.10 -14.71
CA LEU A 121 -12.66 8.28 -14.31
C LEU A 121 -12.44 9.73 -13.89
N ILE A 122 -11.90 9.92 -12.67
CA ILE A 122 -11.54 11.22 -12.13
C ILE A 122 -10.02 11.34 -12.14
N THR A 123 -9.50 12.43 -12.72
CA THR A 123 -8.07 12.64 -12.93
C THR A 123 -7.67 14.10 -12.72
N GLU A 124 -6.42 14.44 -13.06
CA GLU A 124 -5.86 15.76 -13.01
C GLU A 124 -5.15 16.11 -14.34
N PRO A 125 -4.81 17.40 -14.61
CA PRO A 125 -4.30 17.84 -15.91
C PRO A 125 -3.08 17.07 -16.40
N LEU A 126 -2.15 16.73 -15.50
CA LEU A 126 -0.93 15.97 -15.84
C LEU A 126 -1.26 14.59 -16.42
N LEU A 127 -2.31 13.96 -15.96
CA LEU A 127 -2.71 12.57 -16.30
C LEU A 127 -3.90 12.52 -17.27
N ALA A 128 -4.52 13.66 -17.59
CA ALA A 128 -5.64 13.76 -18.50
C ALA A 128 -5.36 13.18 -19.91
N PRO A 129 -4.15 13.33 -20.49
CA PRO A 129 -3.84 12.69 -21.78
C PRO A 129 -3.93 11.16 -21.73
N ILE A 130 -3.53 10.53 -20.62
CA ILE A 130 -3.65 9.08 -20.43
C ILE A 130 -5.13 8.69 -20.34
N ALA A 131 -5.93 9.42 -19.56
CA ALA A 131 -7.37 9.18 -19.45
C ALA A 131 -8.10 9.31 -20.79
N ALA A 132 -7.74 10.31 -21.60
CA ALA A 132 -8.29 10.50 -22.95
C ALA A 132 -7.95 9.32 -23.88
N ALA A 133 -6.68 8.90 -23.91
CA ALA A 133 -6.26 7.75 -24.71
C ALA A 133 -6.98 6.44 -24.31
N VAL A 134 -7.26 6.25 -23.02
CA VAL A 134 -8.03 5.10 -22.53
C VAL A 134 -9.49 5.21 -22.97
N ARG A 135 -10.13 6.36 -22.84
CA ARG A 135 -11.52 6.58 -23.29
C ARG A 135 -11.71 6.25 -24.77
N ASP A 136 -10.70 6.54 -25.59
CA ASP A 136 -10.77 6.31 -27.03
C ASP A 136 -10.69 4.82 -27.42
N VAL A 137 -10.23 3.94 -26.52
CA VAL A 137 -10.03 2.51 -26.79
C VAL A 137 -10.94 1.58 -25.97
N THR A 138 -11.65 2.09 -24.95
CA THR A 138 -12.58 1.31 -24.13
C THR A 138 -14.01 1.75 -24.39
N ALA A 139 -14.94 0.80 -24.49
CA ALA A 139 -16.38 1.10 -24.64
C ALA A 139 -17.06 1.46 -23.30
N VAL A 140 -16.41 1.20 -22.19
CA VAL A 140 -17.00 1.33 -20.86
C VAL A 140 -16.83 2.74 -20.30
N LEU A 141 -15.65 3.36 -20.48
CA LEU A 141 -15.35 4.69 -19.93
C LEU A 141 -16.06 5.78 -20.72
N SER A 142 -17.16 6.29 -20.17
CA SER A 142 -17.99 7.31 -20.80
C SER A 142 -17.72 8.72 -20.29
N THR A 143 -17.25 8.86 -19.05
CA THR A 143 -17.11 10.16 -18.37
C THR A 143 -15.70 10.32 -17.80
N VAL A 144 -15.03 11.39 -18.18
CA VAL A 144 -13.74 11.81 -17.61
C VAL A 144 -13.93 13.16 -16.93
N ILE A 145 -13.55 13.23 -15.65
CA ILE A 145 -13.60 14.43 -14.80
C ILE A 145 -12.16 14.83 -14.51
N VAL A 146 -11.84 16.10 -14.72
CA VAL A 146 -10.47 16.60 -14.57
C VAL A 146 -10.43 17.71 -13.51
N ALA A 147 -9.63 17.51 -12.46
CA ALA A 147 -9.35 18.55 -11.47
C ALA A 147 -8.60 19.74 -12.15
N ASP A 148 -8.80 20.93 -11.62
CA ASP A 148 -8.16 22.17 -12.11
C ASP A 148 -8.36 22.44 -13.62
N ALA A 149 -9.39 21.87 -14.23
CA ALA A 149 -9.74 22.11 -15.63
C ALA A 149 -11.21 22.55 -15.75
N PRO A 150 -11.52 23.45 -16.70
CA PRO A 150 -12.91 23.83 -16.96
C PRO A 150 -13.65 22.75 -17.76
N THR A 151 -14.95 22.66 -17.57
CA THR A 151 -15.82 21.79 -18.36
C THR A 151 -15.81 22.17 -19.83
N GLY A 152 -15.78 21.18 -20.72
CA GLY A 152 -15.88 21.36 -22.17
C GLY A 152 -14.55 21.30 -22.92
N ALA A 153 -13.42 21.48 -22.28
CA ALA A 153 -12.12 21.31 -22.91
C ALA A 153 -11.85 19.83 -23.23
N GLY A 154 -11.82 19.47 -24.51
CA GLY A 154 -11.56 18.07 -24.94
C GLY A 154 -12.65 17.06 -24.57
N GLY A 155 -13.89 17.51 -24.29
CA GLY A 155 -15.01 16.64 -23.92
C GLY A 155 -14.90 16.06 -22.49
N VAL A 156 -14.21 16.76 -21.61
CA VAL A 156 -14.09 16.42 -20.18
C VAL A 156 -14.99 17.33 -19.32
N LEU A 157 -15.27 16.90 -18.10
CA LEU A 157 -15.98 17.68 -17.09
C LEU A 157 -14.97 18.28 -16.11
N GLY A 158 -15.15 19.54 -15.75
CA GLY A 158 -14.34 20.21 -14.72
C GLY A 158 -14.77 19.77 -13.34
N TYR A 159 -13.82 19.38 -12.51
CA TYR A 159 -14.08 18.93 -11.14
C TYR A 159 -14.73 20.01 -10.28
N GLU A 160 -14.20 21.23 -10.29
CA GLU A 160 -14.74 22.35 -9.53
C GLU A 160 -16.09 22.84 -10.08
N ASP A 161 -16.30 22.71 -11.40
CA ASP A 161 -17.61 23.00 -11.99
C ASP A 161 -18.68 22.04 -11.46
N LEU A 162 -18.30 20.75 -11.28
CA LEU A 162 -19.22 19.74 -10.68
C LEU A 162 -19.52 20.02 -9.21
N ILE A 163 -18.53 20.48 -8.44
CA ILE A 163 -18.71 20.88 -7.03
C ILE A 163 -19.65 22.10 -6.95
N ALA A 164 -19.55 23.02 -7.88
CA ALA A 164 -20.34 24.25 -7.93
C ALA A 164 -21.75 24.05 -8.55
N GLU A 165 -22.05 22.87 -9.11
CA GLU A 165 -23.36 22.61 -9.69
C GLU A 165 -24.49 22.74 -8.65
N ASP A 166 -25.44 23.65 -8.89
CA ASP A 166 -26.67 23.69 -8.14
C ASP A 166 -27.47 22.40 -8.37
N GLY A 167 -27.83 21.70 -7.33
CA GLY A 167 -28.60 20.48 -7.46
C GLY A 167 -28.97 19.88 -6.10
N HIS A 168 -29.94 18.97 -6.12
CA HIS A 168 -30.29 18.24 -4.91
C HIS A 168 -29.13 17.37 -4.46
N PRO A 169 -28.88 17.26 -3.15
CA PRO A 169 -27.90 16.32 -2.62
C PRO A 169 -28.26 14.90 -3.06
N ALA A 170 -27.25 14.06 -3.23
CA ALA A 170 -27.49 12.66 -3.51
C ALA A 170 -28.38 12.03 -2.42
N PRO A 171 -29.28 11.12 -2.78
CA PRO A 171 -30.01 10.35 -1.79
C PRO A 171 -29.03 9.64 -0.86
N VAL A 172 -29.43 9.51 0.39
CA VAL A 172 -28.62 8.78 1.37
C VAL A 172 -28.75 7.29 1.08
N ALA A 173 -27.67 6.67 0.64
CA ALA A 173 -27.64 5.23 0.40
C ALA A 173 -27.51 4.46 1.73
N ASP A 174 -28.36 3.45 1.95
CA ASP A 174 -28.12 2.46 3.00
C ASP A 174 -27.04 1.49 2.52
N ILE A 175 -25.84 1.64 3.06
CA ILE A 175 -24.66 0.88 2.64
C ILE A 175 -24.33 -0.15 3.72
N PRO A 176 -24.62 -1.45 3.49
CA PRO A 176 -24.22 -2.51 4.39
C PRO A 176 -22.72 -2.52 4.62
N ALA A 177 -22.28 -2.93 5.81
CA ALA A 177 -20.87 -2.95 6.16
C ALA A 177 -20.03 -3.86 5.24
N ASP A 178 -20.63 -4.94 4.73
CA ASP A 178 -19.98 -5.87 3.81
C ASP A 178 -20.01 -5.42 2.34
N SER A 179 -20.60 -4.24 2.05
CA SER A 179 -20.56 -3.68 0.70
C SER A 179 -19.12 -3.32 0.32
N PRO A 180 -18.71 -3.57 -0.95
CA PRO A 180 -17.43 -3.13 -1.45
C PRO A 180 -17.27 -1.61 -1.36
N ALA A 181 -16.14 -1.16 -0.83
CA ALA A 181 -15.76 0.25 -0.74
C ALA A 181 -14.64 0.60 -1.71
N LEU A 182 -13.64 -0.30 -1.83
CA LEU A 182 -12.49 -0.12 -2.69
C LEU A 182 -12.21 -1.37 -3.52
N ILE A 183 -11.75 -1.19 -4.75
CA ILE A 183 -11.05 -2.22 -5.53
C ILE A 183 -9.62 -1.74 -5.72
N MET A 184 -8.68 -2.46 -5.11
CA MET A 184 -7.26 -2.11 -5.17
C MET A 184 -6.50 -3.13 -5.99
N TYR A 185 -5.98 -2.71 -7.15
CA TYR A 185 -5.26 -3.61 -8.04
C TYR A 185 -3.84 -3.88 -7.54
N THR A 186 -3.53 -5.17 -7.40
CA THR A 186 -2.20 -5.65 -7.04
C THR A 186 -1.54 -6.33 -8.26
N SER A 187 -0.22 -6.21 -8.37
CA SER A 187 0.54 -6.93 -9.39
C SER A 187 0.45 -8.43 -9.11
N GLY A 188 -0.36 -9.12 -9.91
CA GLY A 188 -0.49 -10.57 -9.85
C GLY A 188 0.85 -11.28 -10.13
N THR A 189 0.98 -12.49 -9.63
CA THR A 189 2.17 -13.34 -9.86
C THR A 189 2.15 -14.03 -11.22
N THR A 190 1.00 -14.02 -11.90
CA THR A 190 0.68 -14.89 -13.05
C THR A 190 0.16 -14.12 -14.27
N GLY A 191 0.47 -12.83 -14.43
CA GLY A 191 0.02 -12.03 -15.56
C GLY A 191 -0.71 -10.75 -15.14
N ASN A 192 -1.97 -10.60 -15.53
CA ASN A 192 -2.73 -9.36 -15.31
C ASN A 192 -2.95 -9.03 -13.83
N PRO A 193 -2.99 -7.73 -13.45
CA PRO A 193 -3.30 -7.29 -12.09
C PRO A 193 -4.64 -7.84 -11.59
N LYS A 194 -4.71 -8.15 -10.28
CA LYS A 194 -5.92 -8.62 -9.61
C LYS A 194 -6.45 -7.51 -8.71
N GLY A 195 -7.74 -7.23 -8.78
CA GLY A 195 -8.41 -6.21 -7.94
C GLY A 195 -8.86 -6.81 -6.61
N ALA A 196 -8.15 -6.55 -5.52
CA ALA A 196 -8.59 -6.91 -4.17
C ALA A 196 -9.78 -6.04 -3.75
N VAL A 197 -10.88 -6.66 -3.36
CA VAL A 197 -12.11 -5.97 -2.94
C VAL A 197 -12.08 -5.77 -1.43
N LEU A 198 -11.98 -4.51 -1.00
CA LEU A 198 -12.07 -4.12 0.41
C LEU A 198 -13.46 -3.58 0.71
N THR A 199 -14.10 -4.11 1.75
CA THR A 199 -15.42 -3.69 2.20
C THR A 199 -15.33 -2.54 3.21
N HIS A 200 -16.43 -1.87 3.47
CA HIS A 200 -16.51 -0.87 4.56
C HIS A 200 -16.16 -1.48 5.92
N ALA A 201 -16.52 -2.75 6.17
CA ALA A 201 -16.15 -3.47 7.38
C ALA A 201 -14.64 -3.70 7.48
N ASN A 202 -13.97 -4.03 6.36
CA ASN A 202 -12.51 -4.19 6.35
C ASN A 202 -11.81 -2.88 6.69
N ILE A 203 -12.26 -1.75 6.12
CA ILE A 203 -11.72 -0.41 6.39
C ILE A 203 -11.91 -0.04 7.87
N ALA A 204 -13.11 -0.23 8.41
CA ALA A 204 -13.39 0.05 9.83
C ALA A 204 -12.58 -0.84 10.77
N GLY A 205 -12.50 -2.14 10.47
CA GLY A 205 -11.69 -3.09 11.23
C GLY A 205 -10.21 -2.72 11.22
N GLN A 206 -9.68 -2.32 10.07
CA GLN A 206 -8.28 -1.87 9.95
C GLN A 206 -8.03 -0.55 10.66
N ALA A 207 -8.96 0.40 10.60
CA ALA A 207 -8.84 1.65 11.34
C ALA A 207 -8.67 1.39 12.85
N LEU A 208 -9.55 0.58 13.44
CA LEU A 208 -9.49 0.22 14.85
C LEU A 208 -8.19 -0.55 15.19
N THR A 209 -7.78 -1.46 14.31
CA THR A 209 -6.53 -2.21 14.46
C THR A 209 -5.33 -1.29 14.48
N ALA A 210 -5.25 -0.35 13.54
CA ALA A 210 -4.15 0.61 13.44
C ALA A 210 -4.13 1.56 14.66
N ILE A 211 -5.27 2.08 15.07
CA ILE A 211 -5.41 2.96 16.26
C ILE A 211 -4.88 2.26 17.51
N TYR A 212 -5.35 1.04 17.76
CA TYR A 212 -4.93 0.27 18.93
C TYR A 212 -3.43 -0.08 18.89
N SER A 213 -2.96 -0.58 17.75
CA SER A 213 -1.58 -1.10 17.62
C SER A 213 -0.52 0.00 17.56
N ALA A 214 -0.85 1.18 17.02
CA ALA A 214 0.07 2.30 16.95
C ALA A 214 -0.01 3.24 18.16
N GLY A 215 -0.94 3.02 19.09
CA GLY A 215 -1.16 3.92 20.22
C GLY A 215 -1.52 5.34 19.79
N SER A 216 -2.38 5.46 18.76
CA SER A 216 -2.79 6.76 18.23
C SER A 216 -3.66 7.52 19.22
N ASP A 217 -3.42 8.82 19.35
CA ASP A 217 -4.16 9.72 20.25
C ASP A 217 -5.02 10.69 19.43
N VAL A 218 -6.26 10.94 19.88
CA VAL A 218 -7.14 11.95 19.30
C VAL A 218 -6.69 13.37 19.61
N THR A 219 -5.90 13.56 20.65
CA THR A 219 -5.47 14.88 21.11
C THR A 219 -4.03 15.17 20.70
N GLY A 220 -3.86 16.10 19.76
CA GLY A 220 -2.57 16.64 19.37
C GLY A 220 -1.78 15.82 18.35
N ASP A 221 -2.36 14.77 17.77
CA ASP A 221 -1.77 14.10 16.63
C ASP A 221 -2.03 14.87 15.33
N VAL A 222 -1.02 14.89 14.45
CA VAL A 222 -1.08 15.38 13.08
C VAL A 222 -0.51 14.28 12.19
N GLY A 223 -1.38 13.70 11.36
CA GLY A 223 -1.01 12.65 10.42
C GLY A 223 -0.32 13.19 9.17
N PHE A 224 0.36 12.32 8.45
CA PHE A 224 1.06 12.66 7.22
C PHE A 224 0.95 11.53 6.19
N ILE A 225 0.59 11.87 4.95
CA ILE A 225 0.55 10.95 3.81
C ILE A 225 1.63 11.36 2.82
N GLY A 226 2.79 10.69 2.87
CA GLY A 226 3.93 10.91 1.98
C GLY A 226 4.18 9.79 0.99
N VAL A 227 3.36 8.73 1.05
CA VAL A 227 3.37 7.62 0.07
C VAL A 227 2.15 7.71 -0.84
N PRO A 228 2.18 7.11 -2.04
CA PRO A 228 1.08 7.26 -3.00
C PRO A 228 -0.28 6.80 -2.45
N LEU A 229 -1.31 7.64 -2.56
CA LEU A 229 -2.68 7.37 -2.13
C LEU A 229 -3.34 6.21 -2.89
N PHE A 230 -2.94 5.94 -4.13
CA PHE A 230 -3.45 4.78 -4.86
C PHE A 230 -2.98 3.44 -4.27
N HIS A 231 -1.93 3.44 -3.45
CA HIS A 231 -1.44 2.25 -2.78
C HIS A 231 -2.06 2.12 -1.39
N ILE A 232 -2.27 0.87 -0.93
CA ILE A 232 -2.90 0.62 0.37
C ILE A 232 -2.13 1.27 1.55
N ALA A 233 -0.81 1.40 1.45
CA ALA A 233 0.00 2.10 2.46
C ALA A 233 -0.33 3.60 2.55
N GLY A 234 -0.78 4.22 1.46
CA GLY A 234 -1.21 5.63 1.43
C GLY A 234 -2.64 5.80 1.91
N ILE A 235 -3.60 5.22 1.18
CA ILE A 235 -5.02 5.38 1.53
C ILE A 235 -5.35 4.74 2.89
N GLY A 236 -4.65 3.66 3.26
CA GLY A 236 -4.80 3.02 4.57
C GLY A 236 -4.42 3.91 5.75
N GLY A 237 -3.58 4.92 5.54
CA GLY A 237 -3.31 5.96 6.53
C GLY A 237 -4.49 6.87 6.80
N MET A 238 -5.42 7.00 5.84
CA MET A 238 -6.65 7.77 6.02
C MET A 238 -7.70 7.05 6.88
N PHE A 239 -7.66 5.71 6.97
CA PHE A 239 -8.66 4.96 7.73
C PHE A 239 -8.69 5.35 9.22
N PRO A 240 -7.56 5.27 9.95
CA PRO A 240 -7.52 5.75 11.33
C PRO A 240 -7.71 7.27 11.43
N ALA A 241 -7.19 8.06 10.48
CA ALA A 241 -7.29 9.52 10.50
C ALA A 241 -8.75 10.00 10.43
N VAL A 242 -9.54 9.46 9.49
CA VAL A 242 -10.98 9.76 9.37
C VAL A 242 -11.75 9.20 10.58
N THR A 243 -11.37 8.07 11.13
CA THR A 243 -12.05 7.49 12.31
C THR A 243 -11.88 8.35 13.55
N LEU A 244 -10.65 8.84 13.79
CA LEU A 244 -10.32 9.67 14.96
C LEU A 244 -10.65 11.16 14.77
N GLY A 245 -10.73 11.65 13.54
CA GLY A 245 -10.82 13.08 13.24
C GLY A 245 -9.46 13.78 13.32
N THR A 246 -8.37 13.06 13.03
CA THR A 246 -7.01 13.58 13.07
C THR A 246 -6.72 14.45 11.85
N PRO A 247 -6.24 15.70 12.01
CA PRO A 247 -5.80 16.52 10.89
C PRO A 247 -4.65 15.82 10.15
N THR A 248 -4.75 15.76 8.83
CA THR A 248 -3.79 15.01 8.00
C THR A 248 -3.19 15.90 6.92
N VAL A 249 -1.86 15.94 6.87
CA VAL A 249 -1.09 16.60 5.82
C VAL A 249 -0.94 15.63 4.65
N ILE A 250 -1.45 16.00 3.47
CA ILE A 250 -1.22 15.29 2.23
C ILE A 250 0.00 15.92 1.57
N HIS A 251 1.03 15.12 1.32
CA HIS A 251 2.24 15.58 0.64
C HIS A 251 2.20 15.16 -0.83
N PRO A 252 2.49 16.08 -1.77
CA PRO A 252 2.56 15.73 -3.19
C PRO A 252 3.55 14.59 -3.43
N VAL A 253 3.23 13.69 -4.35
CA VAL A 253 4.15 12.66 -4.83
C VAL A 253 4.77 13.10 -6.15
N GLY A 254 6.07 12.80 -6.32
CA GLY A 254 6.86 13.24 -7.47
C GLY A 254 8.32 12.88 -7.24
N GLY A 255 9.24 13.81 -7.48
CA GLY A 255 10.62 13.70 -7.02
C GLY A 255 10.68 13.76 -5.50
N PHE A 256 11.34 12.80 -4.86
CA PHE A 256 11.51 12.79 -3.41
C PHE A 256 12.71 13.67 -3.00
N ASP A 257 12.46 14.72 -2.23
CA ASP A 257 13.48 15.53 -1.57
C ASP A 257 13.32 15.43 -0.05
N ALA A 258 14.34 14.93 0.64
CA ALA A 258 14.31 14.72 2.08
C ALA A 258 14.38 16.03 2.87
N GLY A 259 15.03 17.07 2.32
CA GLY A 259 15.10 18.39 2.95
C GLY A 259 13.75 19.10 2.93
N GLU A 260 13.10 19.13 1.75
CA GLU A 260 11.75 19.68 1.59
C GLU A 260 10.75 18.95 2.49
N LEU A 261 10.83 17.60 2.53
CA LEU A 261 9.98 16.81 3.42
C LEU A 261 10.15 17.23 4.89
N LEU A 262 11.39 17.35 5.37
CA LEU A 262 11.67 17.77 6.75
C LEU A 262 11.15 19.17 7.05
N ASP A 263 11.25 20.11 6.11
CA ASP A 263 10.71 21.46 6.24
C ASP A 263 9.19 21.45 6.38
N VAL A 264 8.48 20.62 5.60
CA VAL A 264 7.03 20.41 5.70
C VAL A 264 6.67 19.76 7.04
N LEU A 265 7.39 18.72 7.49
CA LEU A 265 7.14 18.06 8.77
C LEU A 265 7.26 19.03 9.96
N ALA A 266 8.25 19.94 9.91
CA ALA A 266 8.45 20.98 10.93
C ALA A 266 7.34 22.04 10.90
N ALA A 267 7.04 22.59 9.71
CA ALA A 267 6.05 23.65 9.53
C ALA A 267 4.64 23.18 9.94
N GLU A 268 4.26 21.96 9.54
CA GLU A 268 2.94 21.38 9.78
C GLU A 268 2.82 20.68 11.16
N LYS A 269 3.92 20.61 11.91
CA LYS A 269 4.00 19.98 13.23
C LYS A 269 3.52 18.52 13.21
N VAL A 270 3.93 17.79 12.20
CA VAL A 270 3.56 16.37 12.00
C VAL A 270 4.07 15.53 13.18
N THR A 271 3.23 14.63 13.69
CA THR A 271 3.55 13.78 14.84
C THR A 271 3.81 12.33 14.46
N GLY A 272 3.31 11.88 13.31
CA GLY A 272 3.50 10.52 12.85
C GLY A 272 3.42 10.39 11.34
N LEU A 273 4.30 9.58 10.76
CA LEU A 273 4.31 9.31 9.33
C LEU A 273 4.82 7.91 9.02
N PHE A 274 4.41 7.42 7.84
CA PHE A 274 4.91 6.19 7.25
C PHE A 274 5.76 6.51 6.01
N LEU A 275 6.97 5.97 5.95
CA LEU A 275 7.84 6.02 4.77
C LEU A 275 8.44 4.64 4.50
N VAL A 276 8.87 4.42 3.27
CA VAL A 276 9.65 3.21 2.93
C VAL A 276 11.10 3.35 3.38
N PRO A 277 11.85 2.25 3.61
CA PRO A 277 13.22 2.31 4.14
C PRO A 277 14.18 3.23 3.38
N ALA A 278 14.12 3.24 2.05
CA ALA A 278 14.97 4.12 1.23
C ALA A 278 14.71 5.62 1.50
N GLN A 279 13.45 6.00 1.73
CA GLN A 279 13.09 7.37 2.10
C GLN A 279 13.60 7.71 3.51
N TRP A 280 13.45 6.78 4.48
CA TRP A 280 13.97 6.98 5.83
C TRP A 280 15.50 7.17 5.84
N GLN A 281 16.23 6.44 4.99
CA GLN A 281 17.68 6.61 4.88
C GLN A 281 18.04 8.04 4.46
N ALA A 282 17.37 8.58 3.44
CA ALA A 282 17.61 9.94 2.96
C ALA A 282 17.18 11.00 4.01
N VAL A 283 16.04 10.76 4.69
CA VAL A 283 15.53 11.66 5.75
C VAL A 283 16.47 11.69 6.96
N CYS A 284 17.00 10.56 7.39
CA CYS A 284 18.00 10.53 8.46
C CYS A 284 19.26 11.32 8.09
N ALA A 285 19.80 11.12 6.89
CA ALA A 285 20.97 11.85 6.41
C ALA A 285 20.72 13.36 6.35
N ALA A 286 19.57 13.78 5.81
CA ALA A 286 19.22 15.20 5.71
C ALA A 286 19.00 15.84 7.08
N GLN A 287 18.36 15.15 8.03
CA GLN A 287 18.14 15.65 9.39
C GLN A 287 19.45 15.77 10.17
N GLN A 288 20.38 14.85 9.98
CA GLN A 288 21.72 14.92 10.60
C GLN A 288 22.57 16.06 10.02
N ALA A 289 22.48 16.30 8.71
CA ALA A 289 23.22 17.37 8.04
C ALA A 289 22.70 18.78 8.38
N ALA A 290 21.38 18.94 8.47
CA ALA A 290 20.70 20.20 8.77
C ALA A 290 19.47 19.93 9.65
N PRO A 291 19.62 19.93 10.97
CA PRO A 291 18.55 19.60 11.91
C PRO A 291 17.35 20.55 11.86
N ARG A 292 16.12 20.02 11.91
CA ARG A 292 14.86 20.76 12.09
C ARG A 292 14.25 20.44 13.46
N ASP A 293 13.52 21.40 14.02
CA ASP A 293 12.71 21.17 15.23
C ASP A 293 11.41 20.44 14.85
N LEU A 294 11.38 19.13 15.08
CA LEU A 294 10.29 18.25 14.69
C LEU A 294 9.43 17.85 15.89
N ARG A 295 8.14 17.62 15.65
CA ARG A 295 7.18 17.16 16.66
C ARG A 295 6.88 15.67 16.55
N LEU A 296 7.74 14.92 15.88
CA LEU A 296 7.56 13.49 15.63
C LEU A 296 7.49 12.70 16.94
N ARG A 297 6.53 11.81 17.01
CA ARG A 297 6.29 10.86 18.11
C ARG A 297 6.38 9.42 17.60
N ARG A 298 5.97 9.18 16.33
CA ARG A 298 5.91 7.85 15.71
C ARG A 298 6.52 7.88 14.31
N LEU A 299 7.47 6.99 14.08
CA LEU A 299 8.09 6.76 12.78
C LEU A 299 7.72 5.36 12.32
N SER A 300 6.92 5.26 11.27
CA SER A 300 6.51 3.96 10.73
C SER A 300 7.24 3.65 9.43
N TRP A 301 7.61 2.40 9.27
CA TRP A 301 8.21 1.89 8.05
C TRP A 301 7.61 0.53 7.66
N GLY A 302 7.75 0.14 6.38
CA GLY A 302 7.23 -1.12 5.87
C GLY A 302 7.32 -1.19 4.35
N ALA A 303 6.56 -2.07 3.74
CA ALA A 303 6.51 -2.37 2.31
C ALA A 303 7.81 -2.96 1.73
N ALA A 304 8.94 -2.80 2.40
CA ALA A 304 10.24 -3.38 2.07
C ALA A 304 11.03 -3.67 3.36
N PRO A 305 12.03 -4.58 3.33
CA PRO A 305 12.92 -4.82 4.46
C PRO A 305 13.74 -3.57 4.81
N ALA A 306 13.94 -3.30 6.09
CA ALA A 306 14.87 -2.29 6.58
C ALA A 306 16.11 -2.97 7.18
N SER A 307 17.30 -2.42 6.90
CA SER A 307 18.53 -2.92 7.49
C SER A 307 18.66 -2.51 8.96
N ASP A 308 19.34 -3.33 9.76
CA ASP A 308 19.65 -3.02 11.15
C ASP A 308 20.37 -1.67 11.31
N THR A 309 21.23 -1.33 10.35
CA THR A 309 21.95 -0.05 10.30
C THR A 309 20.97 1.12 10.20
N LEU A 310 19.98 1.02 9.31
CA LEU A 310 18.95 2.06 9.15
C LEU A 310 18.13 2.23 10.43
N LEU A 311 17.67 1.14 11.04
CA LEU A 311 16.85 1.21 12.26
C LEU A 311 17.60 1.86 13.42
N ARG A 312 18.89 1.56 13.58
CA ARG A 312 19.75 2.24 14.57
C ARG A 312 19.95 3.71 14.22
N GLN A 313 20.15 4.04 12.94
CA GLN A 313 20.27 5.42 12.49
C GLN A 313 19.00 6.23 12.76
N MET A 314 17.80 5.66 12.51
CA MET A 314 16.53 6.30 12.84
C MET A 314 16.42 6.61 14.34
N ALA A 315 16.72 5.62 15.21
CA ALA A 315 16.71 5.81 16.65
C ALA A 315 17.71 6.89 17.13
N GLN A 316 18.90 6.93 16.56
CA GLN A 316 19.92 7.93 16.88
C GLN A 316 19.53 9.34 16.39
N THR A 317 18.92 9.44 15.20
CA THR A 317 18.61 10.72 14.57
C THR A 317 17.41 11.41 15.23
N PHE A 318 16.37 10.65 15.60
CA PHE A 318 15.11 11.22 16.10
C PHE A 318 14.91 11.07 17.62
N GLY A 319 15.80 10.36 18.31
CA GLY A 319 15.78 10.25 19.75
C GLY A 319 14.54 9.54 20.31
N ASP A 320 13.82 10.21 21.20
CA ASP A 320 12.72 9.63 21.99
C ASP A 320 11.41 9.54 21.18
N VAL A 321 11.43 8.73 20.11
CA VAL A 321 10.29 8.46 19.23
C VAL A 321 9.99 6.95 19.19
N THR A 322 8.72 6.60 19.01
CA THR A 322 8.34 5.20 18.79
C THR A 322 8.58 4.81 17.33
N ILE A 323 9.47 3.85 17.10
CA ILE A 323 9.70 3.26 15.77
C ILE A 323 8.78 2.06 15.60
N LEU A 324 8.02 2.04 14.50
CA LEU A 324 7.02 1.03 14.19
C LEU A 324 7.36 0.36 12.85
N ALA A 325 7.55 -0.96 12.84
CA ALA A 325 7.48 -1.72 11.62
C ALA A 325 6.05 -2.16 11.37
N ALA A 326 5.50 -1.87 10.19
CA ALA A 326 4.18 -2.31 9.77
C ALA A 326 4.31 -3.31 8.61
N PHE A 327 3.86 -4.53 8.85
CA PHE A 327 3.87 -5.60 7.86
C PHE A 327 2.46 -6.02 7.48
N GLY A 328 2.27 -6.31 6.19
CA GLY A 328 1.01 -6.77 5.65
C GLY A 328 0.91 -6.60 4.14
N GLN A 329 -0.30 -6.67 3.61
CA GLN A 329 -0.56 -6.64 2.19
C GLN A 329 -1.95 -6.06 1.89
N THR A 330 -2.19 -5.69 0.64
CA THR A 330 -3.45 -5.06 0.21
C THR A 330 -4.67 -5.90 0.58
N GLU A 331 -4.57 -7.19 0.40
CA GLU A 331 -5.61 -8.18 0.70
C GLU A 331 -5.99 -8.25 2.19
N MET A 332 -5.16 -7.63 3.06
CA MET A 332 -5.36 -7.55 4.53
C MET A 332 -5.71 -6.16 5.04
N SER A 333 -5.85 -5.15 4.16
CA SER A 333 -6.34 -3.76 4.41
C SER A 333 -5.47 -2.78 5.22
N PRO A 334 -4.16 -2.80 5.38
CA PRO A 334 -3.11 -3.76 5.04
C PRO A 334 -2.47 -4.51 6.21
N VAL A 335 -2.51 -4.00 7.48
CA VAL A 335 -1.60 -4.41 8.57
C VAL A 335 -1.99 -5.76 9.18
N THR A 336 -1.05 -6.69 9.21
CA THR A 336 -1.19 -8.02 9.82
C THR A 336 -0.28 -8.25 11.01
N ALA A 337 0.91 -7.65 11.00
CA ALA A 337 1.84 -7.71 12.11
C ALA A 337 2.50 -6.34 12.32
N MET A 338 2.91 -6.07 13.56
CA MET A 338 3.56 -4.83 13.94
C MET A 338 4.66 -5.09 14.97
N LEU A 339 5.79 -4.43 14.78
CA LEU A 339 6.89 -4.36 15.73
C LEU A 339 6.99 -2.94 16.26
N ALA A 340 6.98 -2.76 17.57
CA ALA A 340 6.92 -1.43 18.18
C ALA A 340 7.80 -1.33 19.43
N GLY A 341 8.17 -0.09 19.76
CA GLY A 341 8.86 0.25 21.01
C GLY A 341 10.27 -0.32 21.07
N GLU A 342 10.68 -0.73 22.27
CA GLU A 342 11.99 -1.32 22.53
C GLU A 342 12.25 -2.63 21.78
N ASP A 343 11.20 -3.34 21.37
CA ASP A 343 11.32 -4.53 20.54
C ASP A 343 11.86 -4.23 19.13
N ALA A 344 11.71 -3.02 18.63
CA ALA A 344 12.25 -2.62 17.34
C ALA A 344 13.79 -2.77 17.28
N THR A 345 14.48 -2.58 18.40
CA THR A 345 15.94 -2.79 18.53
C THR A 345 16.31 -4.17 19.07
N ARG A 346 15.46 -4.78 19.91
CA ARG A 346 15.69 -6.11 20.48
C ARG A 346 15.48 -7.24 19.46
N LYS A 347 14.51 -7.08 18.57
CA LYS A 347 14.08 -8.09 17.57
C LYS A 347 14.37 -7.60 16.15
N LEU A 348 15.60 -7.16 15.92
CA LEU A 348 16.03 -6.65 14.62
C LEU A 348 15.66 -7.60 13.47
N GLY A 349 15.19 -7.02 12.36
CA GLY A 349 14.73 -7.77 11.18
C GLY A 349 13.37 -8.44 11.33
N SER A 350 12.78 -8.47 12.54
CA SER A 350 11.41 -8.95 12.72
C SER A 350 10.39 -7.93 12.20
N VAL A 351 9.26 -8.43 11.70
CA VAL A 351 8.08 -7.62 11.37
C VAL A 351 7.11 -7.52 12.56
N GLY A 352 7.53 -8.02 13.73
CA GLY A 352 6.77 -7.96 14.97
C GLY A 352 5.87 -9.16 15.21
N LYS A 353 4.82 -8.91 15.96
CA LYS A 353 3.77 -9.90 16.31
C LYS A 353 2.51 -9.61 15.51
N VAL A 354 1.72 -10.66 15.32
CA VAL A 354 0.38 -10.54 14.73
C VAL A 354 -0.46 -9.57 15.55
N VAL A 355 -1.13 -8.63 14.87
CA VAL A 355 -1.98 -7.66 15.55
C VAL A 355 -3.24 -8.31 16.14
N ALA A 356 -3.82 -7.69 17.17
CA ALA A 356 -4.86 -8.32 18.02
C ALA A 356 -6.12 -8.79 17.27
N THR A 357 -6.42 -8.20 16.09
CA THR A 357 -7.60 -8.55 15.29
C THR A 357 -7.37 -9.66 14.28
N VAL A 358 -6.14 -10.15 14.14
CA VAL A 358 -5.73 -11.13 13.13
C VAL A 358 -5.41 -12.47 13.80
N ALA A 359 -6.01 -13.55 13.31
CA ALA A 359 -5.56 -14.90 13.60
C ALA A 359 -4.59 -15.34 12.49
N ALA A 360 -3.43 -15.86 12.88
CA ALA A 360 -2.43 -16.34 11.94
C ALA A 360 -1.93 -17.74 12.33
N ARG A 361 -1.53 -18.51 11.32
CA ARG A 361 -0.80 -19.77 11.45
C ARG A 361 0.38 -19.76 10.51
N ILE A 362 1.44 -20.46 10.86
CA ILE A 362 2.58 -20.73 9.98
C ILE A 362 2.51 -22.20 9.60
N VAL A 363 2.30 -22.50 8.32
CA VAL A 363 1.94 -23.85 7.86
C VAL A 363 2.85 -24.35 6.74
N ASP A 364 2.96 -25.68 6.65
CA ASP A 364 3.58 -26.39 5.52
C ASP A 364 2.62 -26.47 4.31
N GLU A 365 3.04 -27.14 3.23
CA GLU A 365 2.24 -27.35 2.02
C GLU A 365 0.95 -28.17 2.24
N HIS A 366 0.85 -28.89 3.36
CA HIS A 366 -0.30 -29.71 3.74
C HIS A 366 -1.18 -29.02 4.80
N MET A 367 -1.00 -27.73 5.03
CA MET A 367 -1.73 -26.93 6.03
C MET A 367 -1.52 -27.41 7.48
N ARG A 368 -0.40 -28.07 7.79
CA ARG A 368 0.00 -28.46 9.16
C ARG A 368 0.87 -27.35 9.74
N ASP A 369 0.67 -27.03 11.02
CA ASP A 369 1.51 -26.05 11.72
C ASP A 369 2.97 -26.52 11.76
N VAL A 370 3.90 -25.62 11.40
CA VAL A 370 5.33 -25.90 11.51
C VAL A 370 5.83 -25.63 12.93
N PRO A 371 6.87 -26.33 13.40
CA PRO A 371 7.52 -26.05 14.66
C PRO A 371 8.07 -24.62 14.75
N ILE A 372 8.17 -24.10 15.98
CA ILE A 372 8.80 -22.80 16.23
C ILE A 372 10.22 -22.77 15.68
N GLY A 373 10.56 -21.73 14.93
CA GLY A 373 11.84 -21.54 14.27
C GLY A 373 11.91 -22.11 12.85
N GLU A 374 11.03 -23.02 12.48
CA GLU A 374 10.93 -23.52 11.11
C GLU A 374 10.20 -22.56 10.19
N VAL A 375 10.50 -22.66 8.88
CA VAL A 375 9.90 -21.82 7.84
C VAL A 375 8.63 -22.45 7.32
N GLY A 376 7.57 -21.66 7.24
CA GLY A 376 6.30 -22.04 6.61
C GLY A 376 5.60 -20.82 6.02
N GLU A 377 4.52 -21.06 5.28
CA GLU A 377 3.66 -19.98 4.79
C GLU A 377 2.80 -19.44 5.92
N ILE A 378 2.79 -18.11 6.11
CA ILE A 378 1.86 -17.49 7.04
C ILE A 378 0.50 -17.33 6.38
N VAL A 379 -0.54 -17.87 7.04
CA VAL A 379 -1.94 -17.81 6.59
C VAL A 379 -2.80 -17.09 7.61
N TYR A 380 -3.85 -16.39 7.14
CA TYR A 380 -4.61 -15.46 7.97
C TYR A 380 -6.12 -15.73 7.99
N ARG A 381 -6.75 -15.33 9.11
CA ARG A 381 -8.18 -15.05 9.26
C ARG A 381 -8.34 -13.73 10.00
N ALA A 382 -9.13 -12.81 9.49
CA ALA A 382 -9.31 -11.51 10.12
C ALA A 382 -10.54 -10.77 9.57
N PRO A 383 -11.13 -9.85 10.33
CA PRO A 383 -12.17 -8.94 9.83
C PRO A 383 -11.63 -7.96 8.77
N THR A 384 -10.31 -7.80 8.69
CA THR A 384 -9.62 -6.94 7.73
C THR A 384 -9.32 -7.61 6.38
N LEU A 385 -9.62 -8.91 6.24
CA LEU A 385 -9.44 -9.64 4.99
C LEU A 385 -10.38 -9.17 3.90
N MET A 386 -9.85 -8.98 2.69
CA MET A 386 -10.64 -8.68 1.50
C MET A 386 -11.81 -9.65 1.30
N ALA A 387 -12.87 -9.20 0.65
CA ALA A 387 -13.99 -10.08 0.27
C ALA A 387 -13.60 -11.09 -0.83
N GLY A 388 -12.57 -10.78 -1.61
CA GLY A 388 -12.05 -11.61 -2.69
C GLY A 388 -11.44 -10.75 -3.80
N TYR A 389 -11.06 -11.40 -4.91
CA TYR A 389 -10.59 -10.69 -6.09
C TYR A 389 -11.75 -10.39 -7.04
N TRP A 390 -11.86 -9.14 -7.46
CA TRP A 390 -12.90 -8.66 -8.37
C TRP A 390 -12.95 -9.47 -9.67
N ASN A 391 -14.14 -9.95 -10.04
CA ASN A 391 -14.37 -10.78 -11.22
C ASN A 391 -13.42 -11.98 -11.38
N ASN A 392 -12.83 -12.47 -10.27
CA ASN A 392 -11.89 -13.57 -10.31
C ASN A 392 -12.15 -14.62 -9.21
N PRO A 393 -13.26 -15.39 -9.32
CA PRO A 393 -13.63 -16.40 -8.32
C PRO A 393 -12.59 -17.51 -8.18
N ARG A 394 -11.87 -17.84 -9.27
CA ARG A 394 -10.83 -18.86 -9.23
C ARG A 394 -9.65 -18.41 -8.37
N ALA A 395 -9.11 -17.21 -8.61
CA ALA A 395 -8.03 -16.68 -7.80
C ALA A 395 -8.45 -16.46 -6.34
N THR A 396 -9.72 -16.11 -6.10
CA THR A 396 -10.30 -16.02 -4.76
C THR A 396 -10.30 -17.38 -4.08
N ALA A 397 -10.80 -18.42 -4.72
CA ALA A 397 -10.82 -19.76 -4.16
C ALA A 397 -9.40 -20.30 -3.88
N GLU A 398 -8.46 -20.04 -4.78
CA GLU A 398 -7.04 -20.40 -4.58
C GLU A 398 -6.44 -19.66 -3.36
N ALA A 399 -6.71 -18.35 -3.22
CA ALA A 399 -6.20 -17.56 -2.11
C ALA A 399 -6.80 -17.93 -0.75
N PHE A 400 -8.00 -18.53 -0.71
CA PHE A 400 -8.68 -18.95 0.51
C PHE A 400 -8.75 -20.47 0.68
N ALA A 401 -7.83 -21.20 0.08
CA ALA A 401 -7.78 -22.66 0.18
C ALA A 401 -7.72 -23.11 1.66
N GLY A 402 -8.42 -24.20 2.00
CA GLY A 402 -8.48 -24.70 3.36
C GLY A 402 -9.16 -23.76 4.38
N GLY A 403 -9.85 -22.69 3.90
CA GLY A 403 -10.55 -21.73 4.75
C GLY A 403 -9.63 -20.72 5.45
N TRP A 404 -8.41 -20.55 4.96
CA TRP A 404 -7.44 -19.55 5.39
C TRP A 404 -6.96 -18.77 4.17
N PHE A 405 -6.69 -17.48 4.37
CA PHE A 405 -6.08 -16.68 3.33
C PHE A 405 -4.57 -16.97 3.26
N HIS A 406 -4.11 -17.39 2.09
CA HIS A 406 -2.71 -17.67 1.79
C HIS A 406 -1.99 -16.38 1.41
N SER A 407 -1.07 -15.93 2.26
CA SER A 407 -0.34 -14.68 2.05
C SER A 407 0.68 -14.75 0.92
N GLY A 408 1.20 -15.93 0.66
CA GLY A 408 2.36 -16.16 -0.19
C GLY A 408 3.68 -15.68 0.44
N ASP A 409 3.69 -15.31 1.73
CA ASP A 409 4.89 -14.96 2.49
C ASP A 409 5.38 -16.18 3.28
N LEU A 410 6.66 -16.51 3.12
CA LEU A 410 7.35 -17.51 3.93
C LEU A 410 7.96 -16.81 5.14
N VAL A 411 7.62 -17.31 6.32
CA VAL A 411 8.04 -16.71 7.59
C VAL A 411 8.51 -17.78 8.57
N ARG A 412 9.24 -17.37 9.59
CA ARG A 412 9.48 -18.14 10.79
C ARG A 412 9.11 -17.32 12.03
N SER A 413 8.80 -17.98 13.13
CA SER A 413 8.54 -17.31 14.42
C SER A 413 9.48 -17.83 15.50
N ASP A 414 9.67 -16.99 16.53
CA ASP A 414 10.34 -17.43 17.77
C ASP A 414 9.33 -17.81 18.86
N ALA A 415 9.86 -18.27 20.00
CA ALA A 415 9.04 -18.68 21.16
C ALA A 415 8.25 -17.53 21.81
N GLU A 416 8.61 -16.26 21.53
CA GLU A 416 7.89 -15.08 21.99
C GLU A 416 6.81 -14.64 21.00
N GLY A 417 6.68 -15.30 19.82
CA GLY A 417 5.70 -15.00 18.78
C GLY A 417 6.12 -13.88 17.82
N TYR A 418 7.39 -13.46 17.83
CA TYR A 418 7.90 -12.55 16.80
C TYR A 418 8.12 -13.26 15.48
N ILE A 419 7.83 -12.56 14.38
CA ILE A 419 7.82 -13.10 13.04
C ILE A 419 8.93 -12.44 12.21
N TRP A 420 9.69 -13.26 11.49
CA TRP A 420 10.65 -12.82 10.47
C TRP A 420 10.17 -13.29 9.11
N VAL A 421 10.07 -12.35 8.15
CA VAL A 421 9.84 -12.69 6.75
C VAL A 421 11.14 -13.26 6.19
N VAL A 422 11.05 -14.48 5.67
CA VAL A 422 12.20 -15.18 5.09
C VAL A 422 12.26 -14.93 3.60
N ASP A 423 11.12 -15.08 2.89
CA ASP A 423 11.00 -14.80 1.45
C ASP A 423 9.53 -14.76 1.02
N ARG A 424 9.32 -14.56 -0.27
CA ARG A 424 8.06 -14.85 -0.96
C ARG A 424 8.09 -16.28 -1.50
N LYS A 425 7.02 -17.04 -1.28
CA LYS A 425 6.89 -18.43 -1.77
C LYS A 425 7.21 -18.57 -3.27
N LYS A 426 6.81 -17.58 -4.07
CA LYS A 426 7.06 -17.51 -5.52
C LYS A 426 8.47 -17.13 -5.93
N ASP A 427 9.24 -16.51 -5.02
CA ASP A 427 10.59 -16.02 -5.27
C ASP A 427 11.65 -17.00 -4.75
N MET A 428 11.26 -17.93 -3.88
CA MET A 428 12.10 -19.02 -3.39
C MET A 428 12.60 -19.88 -4.56
N ILE A 429 13.89 -20.15 -4.57
CA ILE A 429 14.56 -20.95 -5.58
C ILE A 429 14.68 -22.39 -5.09
N ILE A 430 14.32 -23.35 -5.92
CA ILE A 430 14.49 -24.79 -5.60
C ILE A 430 15.66 -25.31 -6.42
N SER A 431 16.81 -25.47 -5.77
CA SER A 431 18.04 -25.92 -6.42
C SER A 431 18.46 -27.31 -5.90
N GLY A 432 18.38 -28.32 -6.73
CA GLY A 432 18.74 -29.69 -6.36
C GLY A 432 17.92 -30.27 -5.20
N GLY A 433 16.68 -29.80 -5.02
CA GLY A 433 15.80 -30.20 -3.92
C GLY A 433 15.95 -29.36 -2.64
N GLU A 434 16.91 -28.43 -2.61
CA GLU A 434 17.11 -27.51 -1.48
C GLU A 434 16.46 -26.15 -1.73
N ASN A 435 15.81 -25.61 -0.71
CA ASN A 435 15.21 -24.28 -0.77
C ASN A 435 16.26 -23.20 -0.52
N ILE A 436 16.38 -22.25 -1.46
CA ILE A 436 17.20 -21.06 -1.34
C ILE A 436 16.27 -19.87 -1.24
N TYR A 437 16.37 -19.16 -0.11
CA TYR A 437 15.60 -17.94 0.12
C TYR A 437 16.38 -16.75 -0.42
N CYS A 438 15.86 -16.11 -1.45
CA CYS A 438 16.53 -15.00 -2.12
C CYS A 438 16.89 -13.88 -1.15
N ALA A 439 15.97 -13.53 -0.25
CA ALA A 439 16.18 -12.45 0.72
C ALA A 439 17.36 -12.73 1.69
N GLU A 440 17.59 -13.99 2.05
CA GLU A 440 18.73 -14.39 2.88
C GLU A 440 20.07 -14.07 2.19
N VAL A 441 20.16 -14.42 0.91
CA VAL A 441 21.36 -14.19 0.09
C VAL A 441 21.54 -12.68 -0.17
N GLU A 442 20.45 -11.99 -0.53
CA GLU A 442 20.42 -10.54 -0.76
C GLU A 442 20.93 -9.75 0.46
N ASN A 443 20.48 -10.13 1.67
CA ASN A 443 20.89 -9.47 2.91
C ASN A 443 22.41 -9.56 3.15
N VAL A 444 23.02 -10.68 2.82
CA VAL A 444 24.48 -10.84 2.95
C VAL A 444 25.21 -10.04 1.87
N LEU A 445 24.74 -10.10 0.62
CA LEU A 445 25.34 -9.40 -0.50
C LEU A 445 25.23 -7.87 -0.36
N ALA A 446 24.13 -7.37 0.18
CA ALA A 446 23.93 -5.94 0.43
C ALA A 446 24.94 -5.32 1.42
N ALA A 447 25.66 -6.14 2.19
CA ALA A 447 26.74 -5.68 3.06
C ALA A 447 28.06 -5.41 2.32
N HIS A 448 28.16 -5.78 1.05
CA HIS A 448 29.37 -5.53 0.24
C HIS A 448 29.47 -4.05 -0.13
N PRO A 449 30.62 -3.36 0.13
CA PRO A 449 30.73 -1.91 -0.04
C PRO A 449 30.61 -1.43 -1.49
N GLY A 450 30.82 -2.32 -2.46
CA GLY A 450 30.67 -2.03 -3.90
C GLY A 450 29.27 -2.23 -4.44
N ILE A 451 28.33 -2.72 -3.65
CA ILE A 451 26.93 -2.96 -4.06
C ILE A 451 26.05 -1.79 -3.63
N VAL A 452 25.35 -1.18 -4.58
CA VAL A 452 24.31 -0.17 -4.32
C VAL A 452 22.98 -0.84 -4.07
N GLU A 453 22.61 -1.80 -4.95
CA GLU A 453 21.40 -2.60 -4.87
C GLU A 453 21.67 -4.01 -5.36
N VAL A 454 20.99 -4.99 -4.79
CA VAL A 454 21.08 -6.38 -5.24
C VAL A 454 19.73 -7.09 -5.15
N ALA A 455 19.45 -7.94 -6.12
CA ALA A 455 18.36 -8.90 -6.12
C ALA A 455 18.90 -10.28 -6.52
N VAL A 456 18.35 -11.33 -5.91
CA VAL A 456 18.66 -12.71 -6.28
C VAL A 456 17.42 -13.31 -6.95
N ILE A 457 17.63 -13.95 -8.09
CA ILE A 457 16.59 -14.61 -8.89
C ILE A 457 16.95 -16.05 -9.19
N GLY A 458 15.96 -16.90 -9.37
CA GLY A 458 16.13 -18.24 -9.92
C GLY A 458 16.29 -18.17 -11.43
N ARG A 459 17.26 -18.91 -11.96
CA ARG A 459 17.43 -19.17 -13.40
C ARG A 459 17.40 -20.69 -13.63
N ALA A 460 16.63 -21.11 -14.64
CA ALA A 460 16.53 -22.53 -14.97
C ALA A 460 17.91 -23.16 -15.24
N ASP A 461 18.14 -24.34 -14.69
CA ASP A 461 19.36 -25.12 -14.83
C ASP A 461 19.04 -26.59 -15.10
N PRO A 462 19.61 -27.22 -16.14
CA PRO A 462 19.29 -28.58 -16.51
C PRO A 462 19.69 -29.63 -15.47
N THR A 463 20.61 -29.33 -14.56
CA THR A 463 21.11 -30.24 -13.54
C THR A 463 20.41 -30.07 -12.21
N TRP A 464 20.17 -28.81 -11.83
CA TRP A 464 19.69 -28.43 -10.50
C TRP A 464 18.24 -27.99 -10.46
N GLY A 465 17.54 -27.93 -11.63
CA GLY A 465 16.22 -27.35 -11.78
C GLY A 465 16.28 -25.84 -11.86
N GLU A 466 16.69 -25.20 -10.78
CA GLU A 466 17.00 -23.77 -10.73
C GLU A 466 18.35 -23.52 -10.06
N VAL A 467 19.00 -22.39 -10.39
CA VAL A 467 20.19 -21.91 -9.70
C VAL A 467 20.03 -20.42 -9.36
N PRO A 468 20.58 -19.98 -8.22
CA PRO A 468 20.55 -18.57 -7.85
C PRO A 468 21.49 -17.74 -8.73
N VAL A 469 20.99 -16.57 -9.14
CA VAL A 469 21.73 -15.55 -9.91
C VAL A 469 21.59 -14.22 -9.15
N ALA A 470 22.73 -13.58 -8.86
CA ALA A 470 22.74 -12.24 -8.30
C ALA A 470 22.64 -11.21 -9.44
N VAL A 471 21.72 -10.24 -9.30
CA VAL A 471 21.61 -9.07 -10.18
C VAL A 471 21.91 -7.84 -9.33
N ALA A 472 22.94 -7.07 -9.66
CA ALA A 472 23.42 -5.99 -8.83
C ALA A 472 23.65 -4.68 -9.59
N ALA A 473 23.25 -3.56 -8.96
CA ALA A 473 23.75 -2.23 -9.30
C ALA A 473 24.95 -1.93 -8.41
N ILE A 474 26.05 -1.50 -9.01
CA ILE A 474 27.36 -1.37 -8.34
C ILE A 474 27.85 0.08 -8.35
N SER A 475 28.64 0.44 -7.31
CA SER A 475 29.31 1.75 -7.19
C SER A 475 30.81 1.70 -7.52
N VAL A 476 31.33 0.52 -7.83
CA VAL A 476 32.75 0.27 -8.16
C VAL A 476 32.90 -0.02 -9.64
N ALA A 477 34.13 0.13 -10.17
CA ALA A 477 34.35 -0.08 -11.60
C ALA A 477 34.20 -1.55 -12.02
N GLU A 478 34.43 -2.49 -11.12
CA GLU A 478 34.33 -3.94 -11.37
C GLU A 478 33.92 -4.65 -10.08
N LEU A 479 33.03 -5.64 -10.21
CA LEU A 479 32.65 -6.57 -9.15
C LEU A 479 32.54 -7.96 -9.79
N ARG A 480 33.17 -8.94 -9.19
CA ARG A 480 33.21 -10.31 -9.73
C ARG A 480 32.40 -11.26 -8.87
N LEU A 481 31.94 -12.36 -9.48
CA LEU A 481 31.19 -13.40 -8.77
C LEU A 481 32.00 -14.04 -7.62
N GLU A 482 33.34 -14.13 -7.80
CA GLU A 482 34.24 -14.66 -6.79
C GLU A 482 34.23 -13.80 -5.52
N ASP A 483 34.21 -12.48 -5.67
CA ASP A 483 34.19 -11.53 -4.55
C ASP A 483 32.89 -11.70 -3.71
N LEU A 484 31.76 -11.93 -4.39
CA LEU A 484 30.48 -12.24 -3.73
C LEU A 484 30.50 -13.60 -3.03
N ASN A 485 31.04 -14.62 -3.69
CA ASN A 485 31.10 -15.97 -3.14
C ASN A 485 32.07 -16.08 -1.96
N GLU A 486 33.13 -15.28 -1.91
CA GLU A 486 33.99 -15.16 -0.75
C GLU A 486 33.22 -14.57 0.45
N LEU A 487 32.53 -13.45 0.27
CA LEU A 487 31.67 -12.84 1.30
C LEU A 487 30.61 -13.79 1.83
N LEU A 488 29.97 -14.57 0.94
CA LEU A 488 28.94 -15.55 1.29
C LEU A 488 29.55 -16.77 1.99
N GLY A 489 30.74 -17.21 1.59
CA GLY A 489 31.40 -18.41 2.16
C GLY A 489 31.64 -18.37 3.65
N GLU A 490 31.73 -17.18 4.23
CA GLU A 490 31.82 -16.97 5.67
C GLU A 490 30.48 -17.04 6.41
N ARG A 491 29.36 -16.96 5.70
CA ARG A 491 28.04 -16.69 6.28
C ARG A 491 26.95 -17.67 5.86
N LEU A 492 27.01 -18.23 4.64
CA LEU A 492 25.97 -19.08 4.08
C LEU A 492 26.51 -20.38 3.48
N ALA A 493 25.68 -21.41 3.51
CA ALA A 493 26.00 -22.71 2.89
C ALA A 493 26.21 -22.58 1.38
N ARG A 494 27.14 -23.34 0.84
CA ARG A 494 27.65 -23.22 -0.53
C ARG A 494 26.60 -23.41 -1.62
N TYR A 495 25.53 -24.16 -1.37
CA TYR A 495 24.45 -24.36 -2.32
C TYR A 495 23.62 -23.08 -2.53
N LYS A 496 23.62 -22.14 -1.57
CA LYS A 496 22.95 -20.85 -1.64
C LYS A 496 23.72 -19.80 -2.45
N HIS A 497 24.99 -20.06 -2.78
CA HIS A 497 25.84 -19.11 -3.49
C HIS A 497 25.38 -18.92 -4.93
N PRO A 498 25.25 -17.67 -5.42
CA PRO A 498 24.95 -17.39 -6.82
C PRO A 498 25.92 -18.08 -7.77
N LYS A 499 25.35 -18.57 -8.88
CA LYS A 499 26.14 -19.21 -9.96
C LYS A 499 26.48 -18.22 -11.08
N ALA A 500 25.89 -17.03 -11.05
CA ALA A 500 26.20 -15.93 -11.94
C ALA A 500 25.96 -14.59 -11.25
N LEU A 501 26.63 -13.57 -11.76
CA LEU A 501 26.44 -12.16 -11.40
C LEU A 501 26.12 -11.40 -12.68
N GLU A 502 24.98 -10.70 -12.67
CA GLU A 502 24.54 -9.81 -13.73
C GLU A 502 24.59 -8.36 -13.21
N ILE A 503 25.25 -7.48 -13.95
CA ILE A 503 25.38 -6.06 -13.57
C ILE A 503 24.36 -5.25 -14.34
N VAL A 504 23.67 -4.36 -13.63
CA VAL A 504 22.67 -3.44 -14.18
C VAL A 504 22.91 -2.03 -13.65
N ASP A 505 22.40 -1.01 -14.36
CA ASP A 505 22.49 0.37 -13.89
C ASP A 505 21.58 0.61 -12.67
N SER A 506 20.41 -0.03 -12.64
CA SER A 506 19.46 0.02 -11.53
C SER A 506 18.52 -1.19 -11.58
N LEU A 507 17.99 -1.61 -10.43
CA LEU A 507 16.99 -2.67 -10.38
C LEU A 507 15.61 -2.13 -10.79
N PRO A 508 14.85 -2.86 -11.63
CA PRO A 508 13.49 -2.48 -11.99
C PRO A 508 12.59 -2.56 -10.74
N ARG A 509 11.83 -1.49 -10.51
CA ARG A 509 10.94 -1.37 -9.35
C ARG A 509 9.52 -1.04 -9.76
N ASN A 510 8.58 -1.53 -8.99
CA ASN A 510 7.22 -1.04 -9.08
C ASN A 510 7.12 0.37 -8.42
N PRO A 511 6.01 1.08 -8.63
CA PRO A 511 5.81 2.42 -8.05
C PRO A 511 5.83 2.50 -6.53
N ALA A 512 5.62 1.38 -5.85
CA ALA A 512 5.76 1.26 -4.40
C ALA A 512 7.22 1.02 -3.95
N GLY A 513 8.18 1.05 -4.89
CA GLY A 513 9.61 0.85 -4.62
C GLY A 513 10.04 -0.62 -4.54
N LYS A 514 9.14 -1.58 -4.78
CA LYS A 514 9.45 -3.01 -4.72
C LYS A 514 10.13 -3.48 -6.01
N VAL A 515 11.23 -4.23 -5.88
CA VAL A 515 11.94 -4.83 -7.01
C VAL A 515 11.03 -5.80 -7.77
N LEU A 516 11.04 -5.68 -9.10
CA LEU A 516 10.28 -6.52 -10.03
C LEU A 516 11.11 -7.72 -10.48
N LYS A 517 11.25 -8.73 -9.61
CA LYS A 517 12.04 -9.94 -9.89
C LYS A 517 11.58 -10.72 -11.11
N ASN A 518 10.29 -10.64 -11.48
CA ASN A 518 9.79 -11.25 -12.72
C ASN A 518 10.42 -10.62 -13.96
N GLN A 519 10.57 -9.30 -14.02
CA GLN A 519 11.27 -8.63 -15.12
C GLN A 519 12.75 -9.01 -15.16
N LEU A 520 13.40 -9.14 -14.00
CA LEU A 520 14.78 -9.63 -13.94
C LEU A 520 14.90 -11.07 -14.45
N ARG A 521 13.95 -11.95 -14.09
CA ARG A 521 13.91 -13.32 -14.63
C ARG A 521 13.75 -13.34 -16.14
N GLU A 522 12.88 -12.49 -16.69
CA GLU A 522 12.69 -12.36 -18.15
C GLU A 522 13.95 -11.86 -18.84
N LEU A 523 14.62 -10.86 -18.29
CA LEU A 523 15.84 -10.29 -18.84
C LEU A 523 17.02 -11.28 -18.83
N PHE A 524 17.12 -12.10 -17.79
CA PHE A 524 18.25 -13.01 -17.57
C PHE A 524 17.87 -14.51 -17.66
N ALA A 525 16.68 -14.84 -18.19
CA ALA A 525 16.17 -16.21 -18.30
C ALA A 525 17.01 -17.12 -19.20
N ALA A 526 17.74 -16.59 -20.17
CA ALA A 526 18.66 -17.34 -21.00
C ALA A 526 19.76 -16.40 -21.53
N THR A 527 21.00 -16.58 -21.06
CA THR A 527 22.11 -16.24 -21.93
C THR A 527 22.32 -17.42 -22.88
N PRO A 528 22.16 -17.25 -24.21
CA PRO A 528 22.58 -18.31 -25.14
C PRO A 528 24.06 -18.57 -24.86
N LYS A 529 24.43 -19.82 -24.64
CA LYS A 529 25.84 -20.23 -24.70
C LYS A 529 26.36 -19.70 -26.04
N THR A 530 27.16 -18.63 -26.02
CA THR A 530 28.07 -18.37 -27.11
C THR A 530 28.96 -19.61 -27.18
N SER A 531 28.70 -20.44 -28.17
CA SER A 531 29.63 -21.47 -28.59
C SER A 531 30.97 -20.78 -28.84
N ALA A 532 31.92 -21.00 -27.96
CA ALA A 532 33.30 -20.77 -28.29
C ALA A 532 33.57 -21.65 -29.50
N GLY A 533 33.64 -21.00 -30.68
CA GLY A 533 34.16 -21.60 -31.88
C GLY A 533 35.64 -21.86 -31.71
N ASP A 534 35.97 -22.96 -32.23
CA ASP A 534 37.26 -23.58 -32.50
C ASP A 534 38.53 -22.72 -32.32
#